data_3031cfbc3a9884d915425f1b51d53028
#
_entry.id   3031cfbc3a9884d915425f1b51d53028
#
_cell.length_a   1.000
_cell.length_b   1.000
_cell.length_c   1.000
_cell.angle_alpha   90.00
_cell.angle_beta   90.00
_cell.angle_gamma   90.00
#
_symmetry.space_group_name_H-M   'P 1'
#
loop_
_entity.id
_entity.type
_entity.pdbx_description
1 polymer ?
#
loop_
_entity_poly.entity_id
_entity_poly.type
_entity_poly.pdbx_seq_one_letter_code
_entity_poly.pdbx_strand_id
1 'polypeptide(L)'
;MNAAGAWVDEVAALAGAPPIGIEPRRRSAFLFQPPEGLSTETWPAVIDIDESWYFKPDAGLLLGSPANADPVAPHDVVAEELDVAIGIHNIEAATTLTIRRPKTTWAGLRCFVADGEPVCGFDPTAPGFFWAAAVGGYGIQSSPAFGMLSAALLLGQPVPAALVAQQLDPRALRPDRPSLTRAA
;
A
#
# COMPACT_ATOMS: atom_id res chain seq x y z
N MET A 1 17.61 9.63 3.08
CA MET A 1 16.39 9.10 2.44
C MET A 1 15.41 8.71 3.53
N ASN A 2 14.16 9.13 3.40
CA ASN A 2 13.07 8.81 4.31
C ASN A 2 12.10 7.82 3.63
N ALA A 3 12.07 6.61 4.16
CA ALA A 3 11.21 5.50 3.72
C ALA A 3 10.47 4.89 4.92
N ALA A 4 10.06 5.74 5.88
CA ALA A 4 9.52 5.33 7.18
C ALA A 4 8.02 4.95 7.13
N GLY A 5 7.44 4.68 5.95
CA GLY A 5 6.06 4.23 5.79
C GLY A 5 5.06 5.22 6.37
N ALA A 6 4.28 4.81 7.38
CA ALA A 6 3.29 5.66 8.03
C ALA A 6 3.89 6.83 8.82
N TRP A 7 5.15 6.73 9.22
CA TRP A 7 5.86 7.73 10.05
C TRP A 7 6.69 8.72 9.24
N VAL A 8 6.55 8.77 7.92
CA VAL A 8 7.41 9.64 7.09
C VAL A 8 7.28 11.12 7.44
N ASP A 9 6.11 11.62 7.82
CA ASP A 9 5.94 13.01 8.21
C ASP A 9 6.54 13.32 9.57
N GLU A 10 6.52 12.37 10.51
CA GLU A 10 7.22 12.52 11.80
C GLU A 10 8.74 12.57 11.61
N VAL A 11 9.27 11.67 10.76
CA VAL A 11 10.71 11.68 10.41
C VAL A 11 11.10 12.96 9.66
N ALA A 12 10.23 13.48 8.81
CA ALA A 12 10.45 14.75 8.12
C ALA A 12 10.52 15.91 9.12
N ALA A 13 9.61 15.97 10.09
CA ALA A 13 9.62 16.99 11.13
C ALA A 13 10.92 16.97 11.94
N LEU A 14 11.44 15.79 12.29
CA LEU A 14 12.73 15.65 12.97
C LEU A 14 13.92 16.18 12.13
N ALA A 15 13.79 16.10 10.80
CA ALA A 15 14.80 16.60 9.86
C ALA A 15 14.58 18.05 9.43
N GLY A 16 13.56 18.74 9.94
CA GLY A 16 13.20 20.10 9.53
C GLY A 16 12.62 20.20 8.12
N ALA A 17 12.16 19.09 7.55
CA ALA A 17 11.45 19.07 6.28
C ALA A 17 9.93 19.21 6.51
N PRO A 18 9.20 19.95 5.66
CA PRO A 18 7.75 20.06 5.77
C PRO A 18 7.08 18.72 5.45
N PRO A 19 5.93 18.40 6.10
CA PRO A 19 5.21 17.16 5.85
C PRO A 19 4.69 17.09 4.41
N ILE A 20 4.45 15.88 3.90
CA ILE A 20 3.79 15.63 2.61
C ILE A 20 2.30 15.31 2.77
N GLY A 21 1.78 15.26 4.00
CA GLY A 21 0.40 14.93 4.29
C GLY A 21 0.11 13.44 4.12
N ILE A 22 0.98 12.59 4.69
CA ILE A 22 0.77 11.15 4.64
C ILE A 22 -0.50 10.75 5.39
N GLU A 23 -1.34 9.96 4.78
CA GLU A 23 -2.54 9.37 5.38
C GLU A 23 -2.38 7.84 5.42
N PRO A 24 -2.04 7.28 6.57
CA PRO A 24 -2.05 5.84 6.76
C PRO A 24 -3.49 5.32 6.83
N ARG A 25 -3.77 4.23 6.10
CA ARG A 25 -5.06 3.56 6.10
C ARG A 25 -4.92 2.10 6.49
N ARG A 26 -5.71 1.67 7.48
CA ARG A 26 -5.72 0.27 7.92
C ARG A 26 -6.32 -0.61 6.83
N ARG A 27 -5.65 -1.74 6.58
CA ARG A 27 -6.14 -2.83 5.75
C ARG A 27 -6.05 -4.13 6.54
N SER A 28 -7.21 -4.74 6.81
CA SER A 28 -7.31 -6.02 7.49
C SER A 28 -7.29 -7.18 6.51
N ALA A 29 -6.71 -8.30 6.92
CA ALA A 29 -6.70 -9.54 6.15
C ALA A 29 -6.73 -10.75 7.08
N PHE A 30 -7.15 -11.90 6.54
CA PHE A 30 -7.23 -13.14 7.28
C PHE A 30 -6.97 -14.35 6.37
N LEU A 31 -6.46 -15.43 6.96
CA LEU A 31 -6.31 -16.72 6.27
C LEU A 31 -7.42 -17.67 6.69
N PHE A 32 -7.95 -18.43 5.73
CA PHE A 32 -8.94 -19.46 6.00
C PHE A 32 -8.73 -20.71 5.14
N GLN A 33 -9.33 -21.83 5.56
CA GLN A 33 -9.23 -23.10 4.84
C GLN A 33 -10.00 -23.04 3.53
N PRO A 34 -9.40 -23.54 2.44
CA PRO A 34 -10.17 -23.81 1.21
C PRO A 34 -11.22 -24.92 1.47
N PRO A 35 -12.24 -25.03 0.62
CA PRO A 35 -13.18 -26.12 0.67
C PRO A 35 -12.47 -27.47 0.58
N GLU A 36 -12.97 -28.46 1.35
CA GLU A 36 -12.40 -29.81 1.37
C GLU A 36 -12.48 -30.45 -0.03
N GLY A 37 -11.39 -31.10 -0.43
CA GLY A 37 -11.29 -31.80 -1.72
C GLY A 37 -11.07 -30.88 -2.93
N LEU A 38 -10.96 -29.56 -2.76
CA LEU A 38 -10.66 -28.63 -3.85
C LEU A 38 -9.21 -28.15 -3.79
N SER A 39 -8.50 -28.23 -4.92
CA SER A 39 -7.22 -27.56 -5.10
C SER A 39 -7.48 -26.10 -5.52
N THR A 40 -6.95 -25.16 -4.75
CA THR A 40 -7.09 -23.72 -5.01
C THR A 40 -5.82 -23.07 -5.53
N GLU A 41 -4.74 -23.83 -5.73
CA GLU A 41 -3.41 -23.29 -6.09
C GLU A 41 -3.41 -22.49 -7.40
N THR A 42 -4.27 -22.88 -8.34
CA THR A 42 -4.37 -22.21 -9.66
C THR A 42 -5.50 -21.19 -9.73
N TRP A 43 -6.20 -20.94 -8.65
CA TRP A 43 -7.25 -19.93 -8.66
C TRP A 43 -6.67 -18.53 -8.84
N PRO A 44 -7.33 -17.67 -9.61
CA PRO A 44 -6.96 -16.26 -9.67
C PRO A 44 -7.29 -15.55 -8.34
N ALA A 45 -6.74 -14.37 -8.16
CA ALA A 45 -7.31 -13.43 -7.19
C ALA A 45 -8.71 -13.02 -7.67
N VAL A 46 -9.66 -13.04 -6.75
CA VAL A 46 -11.04 -12.61 -6.98
C VAL A 46 -11.25 -11.33 -6.17
N ILE A 47 -11.68 -10.28 -6.85
CA ILE A 47 -11.91 -8.96 -6.26
C ILE A 47 -13.32 -8.53 -6.65
N ASP A 48 -14.08 -8.04 -5.68
CA ASP A 48 -15.37 -7.41 -5.93
C ASP A 48 -15.21 -6.15 -6.80
N ILE A 49 -16.18 -5.86 -7.65
CA ILE A 49 -16.11 -4.70 -8.56
C ILE A 49 -16.10 -3.36 -7.81
N ASP A 50 -16.74 -3.32 -6.65
CA ASP A 50 -16.78 -2.15 -5.76
C ASP A 50 -15.61 -2.16 -4.76
N GLU A 51 -14.67 -3.11 -4.90
CA GLU A 51 -13.53 -3.32 -4.01
C GLU A 51 -13.93 -3.47 -2.53
N SER A 52 -15.10 -4.03 -2.26
CA SER A 52 -15.61 -4.23 -0.90
C SER A 52 -15.11 -5.52 -0.24
N TRP A 53 -14.46 -6.40 -0.99
CA TRP A 53 -13.75 -7.59 -0.53
C TRP A 53 -12.87 -8.17 -1.64
N TYR A 54 -11.92 -9.00 -1.23
CA TYR A 54 -11.19 -9.86 -2.15
C TYR A 54 -10.72 -11.13 -1.44
N PHE A 55 -10.42 -12.16 -2.22
CA PHE A 55 -9.65 -13.30 -1.76
C PHE A 55 -8.70 -13.83 -2.84
N LYS A 56 -7.68 -14.57 -2.43
CA LYS A 56 -6.72 -15.23 -3.33
C LYS A 56 -6.14 -16.47 -2.66
N PRO A 57 -5.57 -17.43 -3.42
CA PRO A 57 -4.72 -18.48 -2.87
C PRO A 57 -3.50 -17.90 -2.14
N ASP A 58 -3.13 -18.55 -1.04
CA ASP A 58 -1.96 -18.17 -0.26
C ASP A 58 -1.40 -19.37 0.52
N ALA A 59 -0.29 -19.95 0.05
CA ALA A 59 0.43 -21.05 0.71
C ALA A 59 -0.47 -22.21 1.19
N GLY A 60 -1.36 -22.69 0.33
CA GLY A 60 -2.29 -23.79 0.62
C GLY A 60 -3.54 -23.39 1.40
N LEU A 61 -3.69 -22.12 1.71
CA LEU A 61 -4.87 -21.50 2.29
C LEU A 61 -5.49 -20.52 1.29
N LEU A 62 -6.57 -19.86 1.72
CA LEU A 62 -7.11 -18.68 1.06
C LEU A 62 -6.89 -17.46 1.97
N LEU A 63 -6.38 -16.38 1.38
CA LEU A 63 -6.30 -15.07 2.02
C LEU A 63 -7.55 -14.29 1.63
N GLY A 64 -8.30 -13.81 2.63
CA GLY A 64 -9.45 -12.92 2.46
C GLY A 64 -9.21 -11.55 3.09
N SER A 65 -9.93 -10.55 2.60
CA SER A 65 -9.89 -9.19 3.14
C SER A 65 -11.23 -8.48 2.90
N PRO A 66 -11.69 -7.65 3.85
CA PRO A 66 -12.82 -6.73 3.64
C PRO A 66 -12.47 -5.55 2.74
N ALA A 67 -11.26 -5.49 2.21
CA ALA A 67 -10.74 -4.38 1.42
C ALA A 67 -10.89 -2.99 2.08
N ASN A 68 -11.02 -2.94 3.43
CA ASN A 68 -11.15 -1.71 4.19
C ASN A 68 -9.96 -0.76 4.03
N ALA A 69 -10.18 0.53 4.19
CA ALA A 69 -9.17 1.57 4.04
C ALA A 69 -9.43 2.72 5.04
N ASP A 70 -9.59 2.37 6.30
CA ASP A 70 -9.92 3.32 7.38
C ASP A 70 -8.70 4.18 7.70
N PRO A 71 -8.79 5.51 7.62
CA PRO A 71 -7.73 6.40 8.04
C PRO A 71 -7.44 6.22 9.54
N VAL A 72 -6.16 6.10 9.87
CA VAL A 72 -5.70 5.95 11.26
C VAL A 72 -4.40 6.70 11.49
N ALA A 73 -4.11 7.08 12.72
CA ALA A 73 -2.78 7.58 13.07
C ALA A 73 -1.72 6.47 12.92
N PRO A 74 -0.45 6.82 12.68
CA PRO A 74 0.64 5.85 12.66
C PRO A 74 0.74 5.08 13.98
N HIS A 75 0.63 3.76 13.93
CA HIS A 75 0.79 2.86 15.09
C HIS A 75 1.01 1.41 14.61
N ASP A 76 1.33 0.52 15.51
CA ASP A 76 1.38 -0.92 15.24
C ASP A 76 -0.05 -1.47 15.19
N VAL A 77 -0.60 -1.54 13.97
CA VAL A 77 -2.02 -1.79 13.72
C VAL A 77 -2.34 -3.29 13.81
N VAL A 78 -3.50 -3.61 14.36
CA VAL A 78 -4.07 -4.95 14.39
C VAL A 78 -5.39 -5.00 13.62
N ALA A 79 -5.79 -6.21 13.18
CA ALA A 79 -7.09 -6.40 12.56
C ALA A 79 -8.20 -6.24 13.61
N GLU A 80 -9.23 -5.46 13.29
CA GLU A 80 -10.43 -5.38 14.13
C GLU A 80 -11.37 -6.56 13.82
N GLU A 81 -12.02 -7.08 14.84
CA GLU A 81 -12.93 -8.22 14.70
C GLU A 81 -14.09 -7.90 13.74
N LEU A 82 -14.59 -6.66 13.78
CA LEU A 82 -15.66 -6.22 12.89
C LEU A 82 -15.22 -6.23 11.43
N ASP A 83 -14.01 -5.75 11.12
CA ASP A 83 -13.46 -5.77 9.76
C ASP A 83 -13.38 -7.20 9.22
N VAL A 84 -12.87 -8.11 10.03
CA VAL A 84 -12.76 -9.53 9.67
C VAL A 84 -14.15 -10.13 9.44
N ALA A 85 -15.12 -9.84 10.31
CA ALA A 85 -16.49 -10.33 10.18
C ALA A 85 -17.18 -9.80 8.92
N ILE A 86 -16.99 -8.52 8.58
CA ILE A 86 -17.49 -7.92 7.33
C ILE A 86 -16.87 -8.61 6.11
N GLY A 87 -15.55 -8.83 6.11
CA GLY A 87 -14.88 -9.52 5.02
C GLY A 87 -15.38 -10.94 4.81
N ILE A 88 -15.58 -11.69 5.89
CA ILE A 88 -16.16 -13.03 5.85
C ILE A 88 -17.57 -12.98 5.27
N HIS A 89 -18.43 -12.11 5.82
CA HIS A 89 -19.81 -11.95 5.37
C HIS A 89 -19.89 -11.64 3.87
N ASN A 90 -19.09 -10.69 3.39
CA ASN A 90 -19.12 -10.29 1.97
C ASN A 90 -18.65 -11.41 1.04
N ILE A 91 -17.60 -12.13 1.41
CA ILE A 91 -17.10 -13.27 0.63
C ILE A 91 -18.14 -14.39 0.59
N GLU A 92 -18.76 -14.74 1.72
CA GLU A 92 -19.80 -15.78 1.79
C GLU A 92 -21.08 -15.39 1.04
N ALA A 93 -21.46 -14.11 1.07
CA ALA A 93 -22.64 -13.61 0.35
C ALA A 93 -22.46 -13.65 -1.18
N ALA A 94 -21.23 -13.48 -1.66
CA ALA A 94 -20.91 -13.42 -3.08
C ALA A 94 -20.46 -14.77 -3.68
N THR A 95 -20.18 -15.76 -2.85
CA THR A 95 -19.61 -17.05 -3.27
C THR A 95 -20.29 -18.23 -2.58
N THR A 96 -19.88 -19.43 -2.94
CA THR A 96 -20.29 -20.67 -2.24
C THR A 96 -19.31 -21.07 -1.13
N LEU A 97 -18.33 -20.23 -0.83
CA LEU A 97 -17.37 -20.49 0.24
C LEU A 97 -18.05 -20.38 1.60
N THR A 98 -17.59 -21.18 2.55
CA THR A 98 -18.00 -21.10 3.96
C THR A 98 -16.77 -20.93 4.83
N ILE A 99 -16.72 -19.85 5.60
CA ILE A 99 -15.56 -19.45 6.40
C ILE A 99 -15.92 -19.51 7.89
N ARG A 100 -15.82 -20.71 8.47
CA ARG A 100 -16.23 -20.91 9.87
C ARG A 100 -15.33 -20.20 10.88
N ARG A 101 -14.01 -20.20 10.64
CA ARG A 101 -13.02 -19.57 11.52
C ARG A 101 -11.75 -19.21 10.75
N PRO A 102 -11.29 -17.95 10.79
CA PRO A 102 -9.97 -17.59 10.33
C PRO A 102 -8.88 -18.32 11.12
N LYS A 103 -7.82 -18.74 10.44
CA LYS A 103 -6.63 -19.31 11.08
C LYS A 103 -5.73 -18.23 11.66
N THR A 104 -5.60 -17.12 10.96
CA THR A 104 -4.76 -15.99 11.32
C THR A 104 -5.43 -14.72 10.81
N THR A 105 -5.33 -13.65 11.58
CA THR A 105 -5.78 -12.31 11.20
C THR A 105 -4.64 -11.33 11.43
N TRP A 106 -4.53 -10.34 10.57
CA TRP A 106 -3.58 -9.22 10.74
C TRP A 106 -4.10 -7.97 10.04
N ALA A 107 -3.47 -6.86 10.33
CA ALA A 107 -3.65 -5.64 9.57
C ALA A 107 -2.30 -5.01 9.21
N GLY A 108 -2.31 -4.12 8.23
CA GLY A 108 -1.17 -3.31 7.85
C GLY A 108 -1.62 -1.91 7.46
N LEU A 109 -0.67 -0.99 7.47
CA LEU A 109 -0.91 0.39 7.05
C LEU A 109 -0.53 0.55 5.58
N ARG A 110 -1.47 1.03 4.78
CA ARG A 110 -1.26 1.52 3.43
C ARG A 110 -1.22 3.03 3.47
N CYS A 111 -0.17 3.63 2.95
CA CYS A 111 0.09 5.05 3.14
C CYS A 111 -0.11 5.80 1.84
N PHE A 112 -0.96 6.80 1.86
CA PHE A 112 -1.35 7.61 0.72
C PHE A 112 -1.03 9.08 0.98
N VAL A 113 -0.98 9.85 -0.07
CA VAL A 113 -1.04 11.31 -0.07
C VAL A 113 -2.26 11.77 -0.86
N ALA A 114 -2.54 13.05 -0.86
CA ALA A 114 -3.80 13.62 -1.36
C ALA A 114 -4.17 13.20 -2.79
N ASP A 115 -3.20 13.05 -3.69
CA ASP A 115 -3.42 12.64 -5.07
C ASP A 115 -3.31 11.12 -5.31
N GLY A 116 -2.97 10.35 -4.27
CA GLY A 116 -2.86 8.89 -4.32
C GLY A 116 -1.58 8.35 -4.97
N GLU A 117 -0.72 9.21 -5.53
CA GLU A 117 0.49 8.81 -6.22
C GLU A 117 1.70 8.72 -5.26
N PRO A 118 2.66 7.80 -5.51
CA PRO A 118 3.87 7.72 -4.71
C PRO A 118 4.67 9.02 -4.69
N VAL A 119 5.50 9.20 -3.66
CA VAL A 119 6.40 10.35 -3.53
C VAL A 119 7.84 9.88 -3.61
N CYS A 120 8.58 10.36 -4.63
CA CYS A 120 9.97 10.00 -4.89
C CYS A 120 10.77 11.23 -5.35
N GLY A 121 11.76 11.64 -4.57
CA GLY A 121 12.63 12.76 -4.94
C GLY A 121 13.16 13.54 -3.76
N PHE A 122 14.11 14.46 -4.06
CA PHE A 122 14.62 15.39 -3.09
C PHE A 122 13.59 16.45 -2.71
N ASP A 123 13.53 16.78 -1.43
CA ASP A 123 12.72 17.88 -0.94
C ASP A 123 13.33 19.23 -1.42
N PRO A 124 12.52 20.12 -2.01
CA PRO A 124 13.04 21.39 -2.51
C PRO A 124 13.42 22.39 -1.42
N THR A 125 12.88 22.21 -0.20
CA THR A 125 13.07 23.15 0.93
C THR A 125 13.99 22.60 2.01
N ALA A 126 14.26 21.28 2.01
CA ALA A 126 15.15 20.61 2.95
C ALA A 126 16.34 19.96 2.20
N PRO A 127 17.46 20.67 2.02
CA PRO A 127 18.59 20.17 1.26
C PRO A 127 19.11 18.82 1.74
N GLY A 128 19.27 17.87 0.82
CA GLY A 128 19.75 16.51 1.13
C GLY A 128 18.66 15.56 1.67
N PHE A 129 17.44 16.03 1.92
CA PHE A 129 16.34 15.20 2.33
C PHE A 129 15.64 14.57 1.11
N PHE A 130 15.54 13.25 1.08
CA PHE A 130 14.94 12.50 -0.03
C PHE A 130 13.74 11.69 0.44
N TRP A 131 12.63 11.81 -0.25
CA TRP A 131 11.39 11.08 -0.02
C TRP A 131 11.34 9.78 -0.84
N ALA A 132 10.94 8.69 -0.19
CA ALA A 132 10.56 7.42 -0.82
C ALA A 132 9.33 6.88 -0.08
N ALA A 133 8.15 7.39 -0.41
CA ALA A 133 6.96 7.27 0.42
C ALA A 133 5.67 7.12 -0.38
N ALA A 134 4.56 6.94 0.32
CA ALA A 134 3.20 6.93 -0.21
C ALA A 134 2.94 5.89 -1.31
N VAL A 135 3.54 4.70 -1.19
CA VAL A 135 3.38 3.62 -2.19
C VAL A 135 2.01 2.93 -2.15
N GLY A 136 1.11 3.39 -1.30
CA GLY A 136 -0.28 2.91 -1.23
C GLY A 136 -0.39 1.41 -0.99
N GLY A 137 -1.30 0.78 -1.74
CA GLY A 137 -1.54 -0.67 -1.68
C GLY A 137 -0.73 -1.49 -2.67
N TYR A 138 0.11 -0.88 -3.49
CA TYR A 138 0.84 -1.50 -4.61
C TYR A 138 2.36 -1.39 -4.50
N GLY A 139 2.88 -1.07 -3.30
CA GLY A 139 4.31 -0.93 -3.05
C GLY A 139 5.14 -2.16 -3.38
N ILE A 140 4.64 -3.37 -3.12
CA ILE A 140 5.36 -4.62 -3.43
C ILE A 140 5.51 -4.77 -4.96
N GLN A 141 4.45 -4.65 -5.71
CA GLN A 141 4.49 -4.84 -7.18
C GLN A 141 5.25 -3.73 -7.90
N SER A 142 5.26 -2.52 -7.37
CA SER A 142 5.99 -1.38 -7.94
C SER A 142 7.44 -1.27 -7.44
N SER A 143 7.83 -2.04 -6.42
CA SER A 143 9.13 -1.91 -5.75
C SER A 143 10.35 -1.99 -6.69
N PRO A 144 10.39 -2.83 -7.75
CA PRO A 144 11.55 -2.85 -8.65
C PRO A 144 11.71 -1.51 -9.40
N ALA A 145 10.62 -0.98 -9.96
CA ALA A 145 10.64 0.29 -10.70
C ALA A 145 10.88 1.49 -9.76
N PHE A 146 10.19 1.51 -8.62
CA PHE A 146 10.34 2.55 -7.61
C PHE A 146 11.75 2.58 -7.01
N GLY A 147 12.34 1.40 -6.77
CA GLY A 147 13.73 1.27 -6.29
C GLY A 147 14.74 1.75 -7.34
N MET A 148 14.58 1.35 -8.62
CA MET A 148 15.44 1.82 -9.71
C MET A 148 15.38 3.35 -9.87
N LEU A 149 14.18 3.93 -9.83
CA LEU A 149 14.01 5.38 -9.91
C LEU A 149 14.65 6.08 -8.72
N SER A 150 14.36 5.62 -7.51
CA SER A 150 14.92 6.21 -6.28
C SER A 150 16.45 6.21 -6.29
N ALA A 151 17.07 5.10 -6.70
CA ALA A 151 18.52 4.99 -6.79
C ALA A 151 19.10 5.96 -7.83
N ALA A 152 18.49 6.05 -9.02
CA ALA A 152 18.95 6.96 -10.07
C ALA A 152 18.88 8.42 -9.60
N LEU A 153 17.76 8.84 -9.00
CA LEU A 153 17.57 10.21 -8.51
C LEU A 153 18.54 10.54 -7.36
N LEU A 154 18.73 9.62 -6.41
CA LEU A 154 19.67 9.80 -5.29
C LEU A 154 21.11 9.97 -5.74
N LEU A 155 21.51 9.23 -6.78
CA LEU A 155 22.89 9.25 -7.30
C LEU A 155 23.10 10.31 -8.41
N GLY A 156 22.07 11.10 -8.73
CA GLY A 156 22.13 12.08 -9.82
C GLY A 156 22.34 11.45 -11.20
N GLN A 157 21.90 10.20 -11.36
CA GLN A 157 22.00 9.46 -12.63
C GLN A 157 20.75 9.69 -13.49
N PRO A 158 20.87 9.49 -14.82
CA PRO A 158 19.71 9.51 -15.69
C PRO A 158 18.67 8.46 -15.30
N VAL A 159 17.38 8.76 -15.55
CA VAL A 159 16.31 7.78 -15.35
C VAL A 159 16.60 6.53 -16.19
N PRO A 160 16.51 5.33 -15.62
CA PRO A 160 16.79 4.09 -16.32
C PRO A 160 15.97 3.93 -17.60
N ALA A 161 16.61 3.47 -18.68
CA ALA A 161 15.97 3.33 -20.00
C ALA A 161 14.69 2.46 -19.95
N ALA A 162 14.66 1.44 -19.08
CA ALA A 162 13.49 0.61 -18.89
C ALA A 162 12.27 1.39 -18.38
N LEU A 163 12.47 2.40 -17.53
CA LEU A 163 11.40 3.26 -17.01
C LEU A 163 10.99 4.32 -18.06
N VAL A 164 11.95 4.85 -18.79
CA VAL A 164 11.68 5.78 -19.91
C VAL A 164 10.84 5.10 -21.00
N ALA A 165 11.14 3.84 -21.32
CA ALA A 165 10.37 3.05 -22.27
C ALA A 165 8.91 2.82 -21.85
N GLN A 166 8.63 2.85 -20.56
CA GLN A 166 7.27 2.79 -19.98
C GLN A 166 6.64 4.18 -19.82
N GLN A 167 7.22 5.22 -20.39
CA GLN A 167 6.73 6.60 -20.34
C GLN A 167 6.61 7.17 -18.93
N LEU A 168 7.39 6.67 -17.97
CA LEU A 168 7.41 7.21 -16.61
C LEU A 168 7.94 8.65 -16.63
N ASP A 169 7.13 9.58 -16.17
CA ASP A 169 7.55 10.95 -15.88
C ASP A 169 7.91 11.08 -14.38
N PRO A 170 9.20 11.17 -14.02
CA PRO A 170 9.59 11.30 -12.63
C PRO A 170 9.09 12.59 -11.97
N ARG A 171 8.71 13.61 -12.75
CA ARG A 171 8.13 14.85 -12.20
C ARG A 171 6.77 14.62 -11.56
N ALA A 172 6.01 13.62 -12.04
CA ALA A 172 4.74 13.23 -11.46
C ALA A 172 4.86 12.64 -10.04
N LEU A 173 6.07 12.23 -9.63
CA LEU A 173 6.33 11.64 -8.31
C LEU A 173 7.09 12.59 -7.36
N ARG A 174 7.41 13.80 -7.81
CA ARG A 174 8.16 14.76 -6.98
C ARG A 174 7.35 15.21 -5.75
N PRO A 175 8.02 15.49 -4.62
CA PRO A 175 7.35 15.98 -3.42
C PRO A 175 6.77 17.39 -3.55
N ASP A 176 7.17 18.16 -4.57
CA ASP A 176 6.70 19.53 -4.86
C ASP A 176 5.76 19.59 -6.07
N ARG A 177 5.23 18.46 -6.54
CA ARG A 177 4.28 18.44 -7.66
C ARG A 177 2.98 19.19 -7.31
N PRO A 178 2.34 19.88 -8.27
CA PRO A 178 1.16 20.70 -8.00
C PRO A 178 -0.04 19.93 -7.43
N SER A 179 -0.18 18.64 -7.78
CA SER A 179 -1.26 17.77 -7.27
C SER A 179 -1.10 17.37 -5.81
N LEU A 180 0.11 17.50 -5.25
CA LEU A 180 0.39 17.22 -3.86
C LEU A 180 0.24 18.49 -3.03
N THR A 181 -0.94 18.70 -2.44
CA THR A 181 -1.18 19.82 -1.53
C THR A 181 -0.45 19.56 -0.21
N ARG A 182 0.60 20.33 0.07
CA ARG A 182 1.30 20.28 1.36
C ARG A 182 0.58 21.19 2.37
N ALA A 183 0.47 20.72 3.60
CA ALA A 183 0.07 21.60 4.70
C ALA A 183 1.13 22.69 4.88
N ALA A 184 0.67 23.92 5.01
CA ALA A 184 1.54 25.09 5.23
C ALA A 184 2.08 25.10 6.67
#